data_2128e1157e8fe29884e9ede273ad2fbc
#
_entry.id   2128e1157e8fe29884e9ede273ad2fbc
#
_cell.length_a   1.000
_cell.length_b   1.000
_cell.length_c   1.000
_cell.angle_alpha   90.00
_cell.angle_beta   90.00
_cell.angle_gamma   90.00
#
_symmetry.space_group_name_H-M   'P 1'
#
loop_
_entity.id
_entity.type
_entity.pdbx_description
1 polymer ?
#
loop_
_entity_poly.entity_id
_entity_poly.type
_entity_poly.pdbx_seq_one_letter_code
_entity_poly.pdbx_strand_id
1 'polypeptide(L)'
;MQKYIYILKYLCMNESKVRGILLFSKISSENNLYLKFLTDKDEILTGLSFGGSTKKKKNIFQTGYLLNLLIKNKNKNLPNNISAELSAPYFHNIFDNKYKLHGLLAIISLLNISIIEGQKVNGLFKLTERIIDVLANENKWIINYFVYLFNLLKLIGYDIDYNTNTSNDYINLETLRFENNNISKSIKFPHQLLNGQDKINLNNAESFFKIFEIILQNHHLNNMNLNIPINYFNFKKLILDYLSR
;
A
#
# COMPACT_ATOMS: atom_id res chain seq x y z
N MET A 1 -47.01 -7.82 22.21
CA MET A 1 -46.47 -7.95 20.85
C MET A 1 -45.47 -6.83 20.46
N GLN A 2 -45.74 -5.54 20.73
CA GLN A 2 -44.79 -4.45 20.43
C GLN A 2 -43.45 -4.47 21.14
N LYS A 3 -43.34 -4.97 22.37
CA LYS A 3 -42.06 -5.09 23.12
C LYS A 3 -41.09 -6.12 22.52
N TYR A 4 -41.57 -7.16 21.86
CA TYR A 4 -40.73 -8.15 21.19
C TYR A 4 -40.14 -7.67 19.90
N ILE A 5 -40.81 -6.76 19.17
CA ILE A 5 -40.31 -6.15 17.95
C ILE A 5 -39.17 -5.17 18.23
N TYR A 6 -39.21 -4.47 19.38
CA TYR A 6 -38.12 -3.57 19.81
C TYR A 6 -36.86 -4.33 20.20
N ILE A 7 -36.97 -5.51 20.85
CA ILE A 7 -35.82 -6.34 21.22
C ILE A 7 -35.15 -6.97 19.99
N LEU A 8 -35.91 -7.37 18.96
CA LEU A 8 -35.36 -7.87 17.69
C LEU A 8 -34.64 -6.77 16.87
N LYS A 9 -35.03 -5.50 17.01
CA LYS A 9 -34.34 -4.38 16.34
C LYS A 9 -33.00 -4.02 16.99
N TYR A 10 -32.78 -4.35 18.27
CA TYR A 10 -31.49 -4.16 18.96
C TYR A 10 -30.51 -5.31 18.74
N LEU A 11 -30.97 -6.44 18.19
CA LEU A 11 -30.15 -7.61 17.84
C LEU A 11 -29.72 -7.63 16.35
N CYS A 12 -30.01 -6.59 15.58
CA CYS A 12 -29.45 -6.45 14.24
C CYS A 12 -27.94 -6.20 14.35
N MET A 13 -27.15 -7.28 14.39
CA MET A 13 -25.74 -7.23 14.05
C MET A 13 -25.64 -6.59 12.66
N ASN A 14 -25.04 -5.40 12.57
CA ASN A 14 -24.71 -4.83 11.27
C ASN A 14 -23.62 -5.69 10.66
N GLU A 15 -24.00 -6.55 9.73
CA GLU A 15 -23.08 -7.33 8.92
C GLU A 15 -22.80 -6.57 7.63
N SER A 16 -21.53 -6.41 7.28
CA SER A 16 -21.13 -5.86 5.99
C SER A 16 -20.07 -6.73 5.34
N LYS A 17 -20.13 -6.82 4.00
CA LYS A 17 -19.14 -7.53 3.19
C LYS A 17 -18.35 -6.51 2.39
N VAL A 18 -17.04 -6.60 2.44
CA VAL A 18 -16.11 -5.76 1.69
C VAL A 18 -14.90 -6.60 1.27
N ARG A 19 -14.18 -6.17 0.23
CA ARG A 19 -12.86 -6.72 -0.06
C ARG A 19 -11.81 -5.89 0.65
N GLY A 20 -10.73 -6.53 1.09
CA GLY A 20 -9.64 -5.81 1.78
C GLY A 20 -8.28 -6.43 1.52
N ILE A 21 -7.26 -5.58 1.43
CA ILE A 21 -5.85 -5.97 1.39
C ILE A 21 -5.33 -5.91 2.82
N LEU A 22 -4.78 -7.02 3.33
CA LEU A 22 -4.25 -7.08 4.70
C LEU A 22 -2.93 -6.30 4.78
N LEU A 23 -2.94 -5.18 5.50
CA LEU A 23 -1.77 -4.34 5.72
C LEU A 23 -0.95 -4.75 6.93
N PHE A 24 -1.63 -5.20 8.00
CA PHE A 24 -0.98 -5.55 9.26
C PHE A 24 -1.78 -6.58 10.04
N SER A 25 -1.07 -7.51 10.69
CA SER A 25 -1.65 -8.47 11.63
C SER A 25 -0.75 -8.63 12.85
N LYS A 26 -1.34 -8.67 14.04
CA LYS A 26 -0.63 -8.88 15.30
C LYS A 26 -1.48 -9.74 16.24
N ILE A 27 -0.85 -10.65 16.97
CA ILE A 27 -1.51 -11.38 18.04
C ILE A 27 -1.93 -10.36 19.12
N SER A 28 -3.22 -10.34 19.45
CA SER A 28 -3.81 -9.43 20.43
C SER A 28 -3.94 -10.09 21.80
N SER A 29 -4.49 -11.32 21.84
CA SER A 29 -4.62 -12.13 23.03
C SER A 29 -4.82 -13.59 22.64
N GLU A 30 -4.26 -14.53 23.40
CA GLU A 30 -4.36 -15.99 23.14
C GLU A 30 -4.35 -16.35 21.65
N ASN A 31 -5.54 -16.57 21.07
CA ASN A 31 -5.73 -16.98 19.69
C ASN A 31 -6.33 -15.87 18.79
N ASN A 32 -6.43 -14.64 19.27
CA ASN A 32 -7.03 -13.54 18.51
C ASN A 32 -5.99 -12.73 17.78
N LEU A 33 -6.36 -12.25 16.57
CA LEU A 33 -5.55 -11.34 15.78
C LEU A 33 -6.19 -9.95 15.74
N TYR A 34 -5.38 -8.92 15.99
CA TYR A 34 -5.68 -7.56 15.56
C TYR A 34 -5.26 -7.42 14.10
N LEU A 35 -6.14 -6.86 13.28
CA LEU A 35 -6.00 -6.78 11.82
C LEU A 35 -6.23 -5.35 11.35
N LYS A 36 -5.46 -4.91 10.34
CA LYS A 36 -5.62 -3.64 9.64
C LYS A 36 -5.68 -3.90 8.14
N PHE A 37 -6.71 -3.40 7.48
CA PHE A 37 -6.96 -3.58 6.05
C PHE A 37 -7.09 -2.23 5.33
N LEU A 38 -6.67 -2.19 4.07
CA LEU A 38 -7.16 -1.25 3.09
C LEU A 38 -8.36 -1.90 2.37
N THR A 39 -9.54 -1.29 2.47
CA THR A 39 -10.78 -1.85 1.90
C THR A 39 -11.08 -1.30 0.52
N ASP A 40 -11.97 -1.99 -0.23
CA ASP A 40 -12.47 -1.55 -1.54
C ASP A 40 -13.37 -0.29 -1.48
N LYS A 41 -13.58 0.24 -0.27
CA LYS A 41 -14.18 1.56 -0.04
C LYS A 41 -13.14 2.68 0.08
N ASP A 42 -11.85 2.37 -0.18
CA ASP A 42 -10.73 3.29 -0.08
C ASP A 42 -10.47 3.84 1.34
N GLU A 43 -10.77 3.05 2.35
CA GLU A 43 -10.60 3.38 3.76
C GLU A 43 -9.83 2.32 4.53
N ILE A 44 -9.20 2.73 5.63
CA ILE A 44 -8.54 1.83 6.56
C ILE A 44 -9.58 1.27 7.54
N LEU A 45 -9.68 -0.06 7.57
CA LEU A 45 -10.51 -0.82 8.50
C LEU A 45 -9.64 -1.55 9.49
N THR A 46 -9.95 -1.42 10.77
CA THR A 46 -9.32 -2.21 11.84
C THR A 46 -10.34 -3.07 12.56
N GLY A 47 -9.85 -4.15 13.17
CA GLY A 47 -10.71 -5.03 13.95
C GLY A 47 -9.99 -6.26 14.49
N LEU A 48 -10.76 -7.14 15.11
CA LEU A 48 -10.30 -8.39 15.70
C LEU A 48 -10.83 -9.60 14.94
N SER A 49 -9.99 -10.61 14.74
CA SER A 49 -10.43 -11.94 14.30
C SER A 49 -10.28 -12.91 15.46
N PHE A 50 -11.42 -13.38 15.99
CA PHE A 50 -11.42 -14.36 17.06
C PHE A 50 -10.98 -15.74 16.56
N GLY A 51 -9.98 -16.32 17.23
CA GLY A 51 -9.34 -17.57 16.80
C GLY A 51 -8.53 -17.42 15.51
N GLY A 52 -8.20 -16.18 15.08
CA GLY A 52 -7.50 -15.90 13.83
C GLY A 52 -6.07 -16.45 13.79
N SER A 53 -5.40 -16.61 14.93
CA SER A 53 -4.04 -17.16 15.02
C SER A 53 -3.98 -18.68 15.10
N THR A 54 -5.13 -19.37 15.12
CA THR A 54 -5.17 -20.85 15.11
C THR A 54 -4.56 -21.40 13.81
N LYS A 55 -4.03 -22.64 13.87
CA LYS A 55 -3.41 -23.31 12.69
C LYS A 55 -4.30 -23.29 11.45
N LYS A 56 -5.63 -23.40 11.61
CA LYS A 56 -6.59 -23.40 10.48
C LYS A 56 -6.75 -22.03 9.82
N LYS A 57 -6.67 -20.93 10.59
CA LYS A 57 -6.94 -19.57 10.11
C LYS A 57 -5.68 -18.73 9.82
N LYS A 58 -4.56 -19.06 10.48
CA LYS A 58 -3.31 -18.31 10.35
C LYS A 58 -2.85 -18.12 8.90
N ASN A 59 -3.06 -19.13 8.06
CA ASN A 59 -2.66 -19.10 6.66
C ASN A 59 -3.49 -18.13 5.80
N ILE A 60 -4.68 -17.72 6.28
CA ILE A 60 -5.54 -16.76 5.58
C ILE A 60 -5.05 -15.33 5.83
N PHE A 61 -4.57 -15.05 7.06
CA PHE A 61 -4.19 -13.70 7.47
C PHE A 61 -2.70 -13.41 7.20
N GLN A 62 -2.28 -13.54 5.95
CA GLN A 62 -0.93 -13.17 5.51
C GLN A 62 -0.93 -11.72 4.97
N THR A 63 0.07 -10.95 5.39
CA THR A 63 0.25 -9.56 4.95
C THR A 63 0.33 -9.48 3.42
N GLY A 64 -0.42 -8.57 2.84
CA GLY A 64 -0.54 -8.39 1.39
C GLY A 64 -1.67 -9.20 0.74
N TYR A 65 -2.29 -10.15 1.46
CA TYR A 65 -3.40 -10.94 0.89
C TYR A 65 -4.63 -10.07 0.62
N LEU A 66 -5.26 -10.32 -0.53
CA LEU A 66 -6.58 -9.81 -0.87
C LEU A 66 -7.64 -10.78 -0.35
N LEU A 67 -8.51 -10.31 0.52
CA LEU A 67 -9.48 -11.10 1.26
C LEU A 67 -10.90 -10.57 1.07
N ASN A 68 -11.87 -11.47 1.04
CA ASN A 68 -13.29 -11.16 1.22
C ASN A 68 -13.57 -11.13 2.72
N LEU A 69 -13.93 -9.97 3.23
CA LEU A 69 -14.15 -9.72 4.65
C LEU A 69 -15.63 -9.74 4.98
N LEU A 70 -16.00 -10.44 6.03
CA LEU A 70 -17.29 -10.33 6.69
C LEU A 70 -17.07 -9.62 8.03
N ILE A 71 -17.61 -8.40 8.13
CA ILE A 71 -17.48 -7.52 9.29
C ILE A 71 -18.77 -7.59 10.07
N LYS A 72 -18.65 -7.90 11.37
CA LYS A 72 -19.76 -7.93 12.31
C LYS A 72 -19.51 -6.90 13.41
N ASN A 73 -20.36 -5.88 13.46
CA ASN A 73 -20.30 -4.87 14.51
C ASN A 73 -21.53 -5.00 15.43
N LYS A 74 -21.29 -5.32 16.69
CA LYS A 74 -22.35 -5.43 17.71
C LYS A 74 -22.68 -4.09 18.34
N ASN A 75 -21.69 -3.21 18.46
CA ASN A 75 -21.83 -1.90 19.10
C ASN A 75 -20.73 -0.98 18.56
N LYS A 76 -21.03 0.31 18.34
CA LYS A 76 -20.06 1.32 17.87
C LYS A 76 -18.83 1.48 18.78
N ASN A 77 -18.96 1.11 20.05
CA ASN A 77 -17.87 1.20 21.03
C ASN A 77 -17.00 -0.06 21.14
N LEU A 78 -17.31 -1.11 20.36
CA LEU A 78 -16.56 -2.36 20.36
C LEU A 78 -15.78 -2.49 19.04
N PRO A 79 -14.59 -3.14 19.06
CA PRO A 79 -13.87 -3.44 17.84
C PRO A 79 -14.71 -4.27 16.87
N ASN A 80 -14.54 -4.02 15.57
CA ASN A 80 -15.14 -4.85 14.54
C ASN A 80 -14.67 -6.31 14.69
N ASN A 81 -15.60 -7.24 14.61
CA ASN A 81 -15.27 -8.67 14.51
C ASN A 81 -15.15 -9.02 13.03
N ILE A 82 -13.96 -9.48 12.61
CA ILE A 82 -13.63 -9.72 11.20
C ILE A 82 -13.40 -11.22 11.00
N SER A 83 -14.16 -11.80 10.09
CA SER A 83 -13.85 -13.09 9.46
C SER A 83 -13.53 -12.88 7.99
N ALA A 84 -12.68 -13.74 7.42
CA ALA A 84 -12.17 -13.54 6.07
C ALA A 84 -12.01 -14.87 5.33
N GLU A 85 -12.12 -14.78 4.00
CA GLU A 85 -11.81 -15.83 3.06
C GLU A 85 -10.88 -15.27 1.97
N LEU A 86 -10.02 -16.11 1.39
CA LEU A 86 -9.16 -15.71 0.28
C LEU A 86 -10.03 -15.29 -0.92
N SER A 87 -9.75 -14.09 -1.46
CA SER A 87 -10.47 -13.59 -2.63
C SER A 87 -9.93 -14.18 -3.93
N ALA A 88 -8.61 -14.40 -4.02
CA ALA A 88 -7.97 -14.93 -5.22
C ALA A 88 -6.59 -15.54 -4.92
N PRO A 89 -6.15 -16.56 -5.67
CA PRO A 89 -4.90 -17.28 -5.43
C PRO A 89 -3.65 -16.64 -6.06
N TYR A 90 -3.61 -15.30 -6.27
CA TYR A 90 -2.53 -14.61 -7.00
C TYR A 90 -1.13 -14.72 -6.38
N PHE A 91 -1.02 -15.17 -5.14
CA PHE A 91 0.19 -14.98 -4.34
C PHE A 91 1.31 -15.96 -4.64
N HIS A 92 1.03 -17.10 -5.28
CA HIS A 92 2.04 -18.12 -5.55
C HIS A 92 3.22 -17.53 -6.35
N ASN A 93 2.94 -16.86 -7.45
CA ASN A 93 3.97 -16.25 -8.31
C ASN A 93 4.77 -15.12 -7.63
N ILE A 94 4.18 -14.45 -6.63
CA ILE A 94 4.86 -13.40 -5.87
C ILE A 94 5.81 -14.04 -4.87
N PHE A 95 5.40 -15.09 -4.16
CA PHE A 95 6.21 -15.71 -3.12
C PHE A 95 7.43 -16.46 -3.66
N ASP A 96 7.33 -17.03 -4.85
CA ASP A 96 8.43 -17.74 -5.50
C ASP A 96 9.51 -16.80 -6.05
N ASN A 97 9.23 -15.49 -6.10
CA ASN A 97 10.17 -14.48 -6.58
C ASN A 97 10.53 -13.48 -5.48
N LYS A 98 11.77 -13.56 -4.97
CA LYS A 98 12.24 -12.71 -3.88
C LYS A 98 12.08 -11.20 -4.15
N TYR A 99 12.29 -10.75 -5.40
CA TYR A 99 12.18 -9.34 -5.75
C TYR A 99 10.73 -8.86 -5.68
N LYS A 100 9.80 -9.66 -6.21
CA LYS A 100 8.37 -9.38 -6.17
C LYS A 100 7.82 -9.42 -4.75
N LEU A 101 8.26 -10.41 -3.95
CA LEU A 101 7.88 -10.51 -2.53
C LEU A 101 8.32 -9.28 -1.73
N HIS A 102 9.59 -8.88 -1.85
CA HIS A 102 10.07 -7.68 -1.16
C HIS A 102 9.39 -6.40 -1.67
N GLY A 103 9.05 -6.34 -2.97
CA GLY A 103 8.24 -5.26 -3.53
C GLY A 103 6.85 -5.17 -2.89
N LEU A 104 6.16 -6.31 -2.76
CA LEU A 104 4.87 -6.37 -2.07
C LEU A 104 4.98 -5.90 -0.61
N LEU A 105 5.94 -6.44 0.15
CA LEU A 105 6.14 -6.07 1.55
C LEU A 105 6.49 -4.58 1.72
N ALA A 106 7.24 -4.00 0.78
CA ALA A 106 7.53 -2.56 0.77
C ALA A 106 6.26 -1.74 0.55
N ILE A 107 5.43 -2.08 -0.45
CA ILE A 107 4.14 -1.40 -0.70
C ILE A 107 3.26 -1.46 0.54
N ILE A 108 3.07 -2.64 1.11
CA ILE A 108 2.18 -2.82 2.26
C ILE A 108 2.67 -2.03 3.47
N SER A 109 3.98 -2.00 3.73
CA SER A 109 4.52 -1.23 4.85
C SER A 109 4.44 0.28 4.62
N LEU A 110 4.60 0.76 3.39
CA LEU A 110 4.35 2.17 3.04
C LEU A 110 2.88 2.55 3.27
N LEU A 111 1.93 1.75 2.79
CA LEU A 111 0.49 1.99 3.00
C LEU A 111 0.13 2.00 4.49
N ASN A 112 0.71 1.08 5.26
CA ASN A 112 0.41 0.96 6.68
C ASN A 112 0.78 2.22 7.49
N ILE A 113 1.81 2.97 7.07
CA ILE A 113 2.26 4.19 7.76
C ILE A 113 1.72 5.47 7.13
N SER A 114 1.42 5.47 5.81
CA SER A 114 1.05 6.69 5.09
C SER A 114 -0.43 7.05 5.24
N ILE A 115 -1.28 6.13 5.73
CA ILE A 115 -2.73 6.32 5.78
C ILE A 115 -3.24 6.03 7.18
N ILE A 116 -3.98 6.99 7.75
CA ILE A 116 -4.53 6.91 9.09
C ILE A 116 -5.92 6.28 9.05
N GLU A 117 -6.30 5.61 10.12
CA GLU A 117 -7.65 5.10 10.30
C GLU A 117 -8.68 6.25 10.22
N GLY A 118 -9.77 6.03 9.48
CA GLY A 118 -10.79 7.05 9.22
C GLY A 118 -10.49 7.99 8.05
N GLN A 119 -9.27 7.97 7.49
CA GLN A 119 -8.94 8.68 6.26
C GLN A 119 -9.40 7.88 5.04
N LYS A 120 -10.10 8.54 4.13
CA LYS A 120 -10.48 7.99 2.84
C LYS A 120 -9.60 8.57 1.74
N VAL A 121 -8.93 7.70 0.97
CA VAL A 121 -8.06 8.08 -0.14
C VAL A 121 -8.59 7.46 -1.42
N ASN A 122 -9.41 8.21 -2.16
CA ASN A 122 -10.13 7.71 -3.33
C ASN A 122 -9.20 7.11 -4.38
N GLY A 123 -9.52 5.88 -4.82
CA GLY A 123 -8.78 5.15 -5.84
C GLY A 123 -7.57 4.35 -5.32
N LEU A 124 -7.25 4.45 -4.04
CA LEU A 124 -6.06 3.80 -3.47
C LEU A 124 -6.16 2.27 -3.49
N PHE A 125 -7.32 1.72 -3.15
CA PHE A 125 -7.51 0.27 -3.20
C PHE A 125 -7.29 -0.27 -4.61
N LYS A 126 -7.93 0.34 -5.62
CA LYS A 126 -7.81 -0.07 -7.01
C LYS A 126 -6.36 0.07 -7.53
N LEU A 127 -5.67 1.15 -7.17
CA LEU A 127 -4.26 1.35 -7.50
C LEU A 127 -3.39 0.24 -6.90
N THR A 128 -3.64 -0.13 -5.63
CA THR A 128 -2.88 -1.16 -4.92
C THR A 128 -3.22 -2.57 -5.44
N GLU A 129 -4.49 -2.86 -5.70
CA GLU A 129 -4.91 -4.13 -6.30
C GLU A 129 -4.23 -4.34 -7.66
N ARG A 130 -4.18 -3.29 -8.50
CA ARG A 130 -3.52 -3.35 -9.81
C ARG A 130 -2.02 -3.66 -9.71
N ILE A 131 -1.29 -3.02 -8.80
CA ILE A 131 0.15 -3.32 -8.68
C ILE A 131 0.40 -4.73 -8.12
N ILE A 132 -0.46 -5.25 -7.25
CA ILE A 132 -0.39 -6.64 -6.79
C ILE A 132 -0.60 -7.60 -7.96
N ASP A 133 -1.57 -7.32 -8.84
CA ASP A 133 -1.83 -8.11 -10.05
C ASP A 133 -0.63 -8.07 -11.01
N VAL A 134 -0.05 -6.90 -11.24
CA VAL A 134 1.19 -6.73 -12.02
C VAL A 134 2.36 -7.54 -11.43
N LEU A 135 2.56 -7.47 -10.11
CA LEU A 135 3.58 -8.28 -9.44
C LEU A 135 3.34 -9.78 -9.61
N ALA A 136 2.09 -10.23 -9.59
CA ALA A 136 1.75 -11.63 -9.76
C ALA A 136 1.99 -12.12 -11.20
N ASN A 137 1.60 -11.34 -12.21
CA ASN A 137 1.39 -11.81 -13.57
C ASN A 137 2.39 -11.28 -14.60
N GLU A 138 3.04 -10.12 -14.35
CA GLU A 138 3.91 -9.49 -15.33
C GLU A 138 5.40 -9.76 -15.10
N ASN A 139 6.16 -9.92 -16.19
CA ASN A 139 7.62 -10.03 -16.14
C ASN A 139 8.29 -8.65 -16.04
N LYS A 140 7.73 -7.64 -16.71
CA LYS A 140 8.24 -6.25 -16.72
C LYS A 140 7.54 -5.39 -15.66
N TRP A 141 7.53 -5.84 -14.42
CA TRP A 141 6.79 -5.21 -13.32
C TRP A 141 7.49 -4.00 -12.69
N ILE A 142 8.82 -3.85 -12.84
CA ILE A 142 9.60 -2.83 -12.10
C ILE A 142 9.19 -1.40 -12.53
N ILE A 143 8.95 -1.14 -13.83
CA ILE A 143 8.47 0.17 -14.30
C ILE A 143 7.10 0.47 -13.69
N ASN A 144 6.17 -0.48 -13.74
CA ASN A 144 4.85 -0.34 -13.14
C ASN A 144 4.91 -0.09 -11.63
N TYR A 145 5.91 -0.67 -10.95
CA TYR A 145 6.17 -0.43 -9.54
C TYR A 145 6.56 1.04 -9.29
N PHE A 146 7.46 1.61 -10.08
CA PHE A 146 7.84 3.01 -9.98
C PHE A 146 6.66 3.95 -10.26
N VAL A 147 5.89 3.67 -11.30
CA VAL A 147 4.65 4.40 -11.60
C VAL A 147 3.66 4.33 -10.43
N TYR A 148 3.53 3.16 -9.80
CA TYR A 148 2.72 3.00 -8.60
C TYR A 148 3.18 3.91 -7.45
N LEU A 149 4.49 3.97 -7.17
CA LEU A 149 5.02 4.80 -6.08
C LEU A 149 4.71 6.29 -6.29
N PHE A 150 4.81 6.81 -7.52
CA PHE A 150 4.45 8.20 -7.80
C PHE A 150 2.94 8.44 -7.75
N ASN A 151 2.14 7.49 -8.22
CA ASN A 151 0.69 7.59 -8.05
C ASN A 151 0.28 7.53 -6.58
N LEU A 152 0.99 6.77 -5.73
CA LEU A 152 0.78 6.79 -4.29
C LEU A 152 1.05 8.18 -3.72
N LEU A 153 2.19 8.83 -4.06
CA LEU A 153 2.47 10.22 -3.65
C LEU A 153 1.36 11.16 -4.08
N LYS A 154 0.89 11.06 -5.33
CA LYS A 154 -0.21 11.87 -5.84
C LYS A 154 -1.49 11.70 -5.01
N LEU A 155 -1.87 10.46 -4.72
CA LEU A 155 -3.10 10.16 -3.96
C LEU A 155 -3.04 10.65 -2.50
N ILE A 156 -1.84 10.68 -1.90
CA ILE A 156 -1.66 11.23 -0.55
C ILE A 156 -1.39 12.75 -0.53
N GLY A 157 -1.50 13.43 -1.69
CA GLY A 157 -1.50 14.89 -1.81
C GLY A 157 -0.23 15.52 -2.37
N TYR A 158 0.74 14.72 -2.86
CA TYR A 158 2.02 15.21 -3.43
C TYR A 158 2.10 14.90 -4.92
N ASP A 159 1.32 15.64 -5.71
CA ASP A 159 1.28 15.46 -7.18
C ASP A 159 2.52 16.07 -7.83
N ILE A 160 3.25 15.23 -8.55
CA ILE A 160 4.34 15.63 -9.44
C ILE A 160 3.82 15.47 -10.86
N ASP A 161 3.54 16.58 -11.52
CA ASP A 161 3.06 16.57 -12.90
C ASP A 161 4.21 16.30 -13.89
N TYR A 162 4.66 15.04 -13.95
CA TYR A 162 5.72 14.61 -14.85
C TYR A 162 5.25 14.33 -16.27
N ASN A 163 3.94 14.30 -16.53
CA ASN A 163 3.40 14.00 -17.86
C ASN A 163 3.37 15.25 -18.77
N THR A 164 3.12 16.43 -18.21
CA THR A 164 3.04 17.70 -18.96
C THR A 164 4.40 18.40 -19.08
N ASN A 165 5.35 18.13 -18.18
CA ASN A 165 6.65 18.79 -18.10
C ASN A 165 7.79 17.98 -18.72
N THR A 166 7.61 17.49 -19.94
CA THR A 166 8.63 16.67 -20.63
C THR A 166 9.86 17.44 -21.09
N SER A 167 9.83 18.77 -21.07
CA SER A 167 10.94 19.66 -21.48
C SER A 167 11.91 20.01 -20.34
N ASN A 168 11.50 19.85 -19.09
CA ASN A 168 12.27 20.22 -17.91
C ASN A 168 12.89 18.97 -17.26
N ASP A 169 14.21 18.93 -17.22
CA ASP A 169 14.95 17.72 -16.82
C ASP A 169 15.12 17.58 -15.31
N TYR A 170 14.87 18.61 -14.52
CA TYR A 170 15.15 18.62 -13.09
C TYR A 170 13.89 18.89 -12.27
N ILE A 171 13.73 18.18 -11.16
CA ILE A 171 12.69 18.44 -10.17
C ILE A 171 13.32 19.10 -8.94
N ASN A 172 12.78 20.23 -8.54
CA ASN A 172 13.10 20.86 -7.26
C ASN A 172 12.31 20.15 -6.14
N LEU A 173 13.03 19.57 -5.18
CA LEU A 173 12.43 18.71 -4.16
C LEU A 173 11.76 19.47 -3.00
N GLU A 174 11.93 20.79 -2.91
CA GLU A 174 11.23 21.64 -1.95
C GLU A 174 9.88 22.11 -2.51
N THR A 175 9.91 22.60 -3.76
CA THR A 175 8.72 23.18 -4.40
C THR A 175 7.89 22.17 -5.19
N LEU A 176 8.44 20.97 -5.44
CA LEU A 176 7.89 19.90 -6.28
C LEU A 176 7.62 20.38 -7.74
N ARG A 177 8.36 21.40 -8.22
CA ARG A 177 8.23 21.94 -9.56
C ARG A 177 9.40 21.52 -10.44
N PHE A 178 9.11 21.39 -11.74
CA PHE A 178 10.14 21.11 -12.73
C PHE A 178 10.87 22.38 -13.15
N GLU A 179 12.17 22.26 -13.36
CA GLU A 179 13.10 23.34 -13.71
C GLU A 179 14.01 22.91 -14.85
N ASN A 180 14.44 23.87 -15.68
CA ASN A 180 15.31 23.60 -16.85
C ASN A 180 16.77 23.38 -16.45
N ASN A 181 17.20 23.91 -15.30
CA ASN A 181 18.59 23.92 -14.88
C ASN A 181 18.77 23.17 -13.55
N ASN A 182 19.96 22.63 -13.36
CA ASN A 182 20.36 22.05 -12.09
C ASN A 182 20.63 23.18 -11.07
N ILE A 183 19.59 23.52 -10.30
CA ILE A 183 19.68 24.49 -9.19
C ILE A 183 19.88 23.72 -7.88
N SER A 184 20.35 24.42 -6.85
CA SER A 184 20.47 23.86 -5.49
C SER A 184 19.18 23.11 -5.11
N LYS A 185 19.30 21.84 -4.69
CA LYS A 185 18.21 20.93 -4.29
C LYS A 185 17.36 20.36 -5.43
N SER A 186 17.78 20.50 -6.68
CA SER A 186 17.15 19.84 -7.84
C SER A 186 17.82 18.50 -8.15
N ILE A 187 17.04 17.53 -8.63
CA ILE A 187 17.50 16.22 -9.08
C ILE A 187 17.01 15.98 -10.49
N LYS A 188 17.87 15.38 -11.33
CA LYS A 188 17.47 14.97 -12.69
C LYS A 188 16.34 13.94 -12.59
N PHE A 189 15.22 14.24 -13.28
CA PHE A 189 14.04 13.40 -13.26
C PHE A 189 14.10 12.37 -14.41
N PRO A 190 13.84 11.09 -14.14
CA PRO A 190 13.95 10.04 -15.15
C PRO A 190 12.66 9.92 -15.99
N HIS A 191 12.30 10.97 -16.76
CA HIS A 191 11.09 11.01 -17.60
C HIS A 191 10.96 9.82 -18.55
N GLN A 192 12.06 9.47 -19.23
CA GLN A 192 12.08 8.39 -20.21
C GLN A 192 11.74 7.03 -19.62
N LEU A 193 12.12 6.80 -18.34
CA LEU A 193 11.78 5.58 -17.61
C LEU A 193 10.27 5.43 -17.44
N LEU A 194 9.59 6.51 -17.05
CA LEU A 194 8.15 6.47 -16.77
C LEU A 194 7.31 6.41 -18.05
N ASN A 195 7.83 6.93 -19.15
CA ASN A 195 7.19 6.89 -20.47
C ASN A 195 7.41 5.54 -21.19
N GLY A 196 8.11 4.59 -20.57
CA GLY A 196 8.37 3.27 -21.15
C GLY A 196 9.33 3.26 -22.35
N GLN A 197 10.03 4.39 -22.61
CA GLN A 197 10.94 4.54 -23.75
C GLN A 197 12.33 3.97 -23.46
N ASP A 198 12.77 3.96 -22.20
CA ASP A 198 14.09 3.47 -21.79
C ASP A 198 14.04 2.14 -21.04
N LYS A 199 15.13 1.39 -21.18
CA LYS A 199 15.41 0.29 -20.26
C LYS A 199 15.77 0.87 -18.91
N ILE A 200 15.26 0.25 -17.84
CA ILE A 200 15.66 0.58 -16.48
C ILE A 200 17.15 0.33 -16.34
N ASN A 201 17.88 1.36 -15.93
CA ASN A 201 19.29 1.28 -15.56
C ASN A 201 19.48 1.73 -14.10
N LEU A 202 20.67 1.46 -13.56
CA LEU A 202 20.99 1.75 -12.17
C LEU A 202 20.80 3.24 -11.82
N ASN A 203 21.34 4.14 -12.64
CA ASN A 203 21.31 5.59 -12.38
C ASN A 203 19.87 6.15 -12.36
N ASN A 204 19.02 5.70 -13.30
CA ASN A 204 17.62 6.12 -13.34
C ASN A 204 16.84 5.60 -12.14
N ALA A 205 17.09 4.35 -11.71
CA ALA A 205 16.46 3.77 -10.54
C ALA A 205 16.91 4.48 -9.24
N GLU A 206 18.20 4.79 -9.09
CA GLU A 206 18.71 5.55 -7.94
C GLU A 206 18.08 6.95 -7.85
N SER A 207 18.02 7.68 -8.97
CA SER A 207 17.38 8.99 -9.03
C SER A 207 15.91 8.90 -8.63
N PHE A 208 15.21 7.89 -9.14
CA PHE A 208 13.81 7.63 -8.83
C PHE A 208 13.58 7.39 -7.34
N PHE A 209 14.32 6.44 -6.75
CA PHE A 209 14.20 6.15 -5.32
C PHE A 209 14.51 7.38 -4.47
N LYS A 210 15.56 8.15 -4.82
CA LYS A 210 15.96 9.36 -4.10
C LYS A 210 14.85 10.41 -4.12
N ILE A 211 14.23 10.66 -5.28
CA ILE A 211 13.11 11.60 -5.42
C ILE A 211 11.94 11.16 -4.54
N PHE A 212 11.52 9.89 -4.67
CA PHE A 212 10.41 9.33 -3.88
C PHE A 212 10.66 9.44 -2.38
N GLU A 213 11.85 9.04 -1.91
CA GLU A 213 12.23 9.07 -0.49
C GLU A 213 12.18 10.47 0.09
N ILE A 214 12.77 11.44 -0.60
CA ILE A 214 12.84 12.82 -0.11
C ILE A 214 11.44 13.42 -0.03
N ILE A 215 10.59 13.19 -1.03
CA ILE A 215 9.22 13.70 -1.02
C ILE A 215 8.41 13.04 0.09
N LEU A 216 8.43 11.71 0.17
CA LEU A 216 7.67 10.99 1.18
C LEU A 216 8.13 11.36 2.60
N GLN A 217 9.45 11.38 2.85
CA GLN A 217 9.98 11.66 4.18
C GLN A 217 9.72 13.10 4.59
N ASN A 218 10.12 14.08 3.75
CA ASN A 218 10.12 15.48 4.16
C ASN A 218 8.72 16.10 4.16
N HIS A 219 7.88 15.75 3.21
CA HIS A 219 6.56 16.38 3.07
C HIS A 219 5.44 15.62 3.79
N HIS A 220 5.57 14.29 3.95
CA HIS A 220 4.52 13.48 4.53
C HIS A 220 4.86 12.92 5.90
N LEU A 221 5.92 12.11 6.00
CA LEU A 221 6.20 11.34 7.21
C LEU A 221 6.75 12.19 8.36
N ASN A 222 7.56 13.23 8.08
CA ASN A 222 8.07 14.11 9.12
C ASN A 222 6.95 14.81 9.90
N ASN A 223 5.85 15.15 9.23
CA ASN A 223 4.67 15.75 9.88
C ASN A 223 3.98 14.79 10.86
N MET A 224 4.21 13.50 10.72
CA MET A 224 3.67 12.45 11.59
C MET A 224 4.71 11.88 12.56
N ASN A 225 5.94 12.39 12.57
CA ASN A 225 7.08 11.83 13.31
C ASN A 225 7.36 10.35 12.96
N LEU A 226 7.21 9.99 11.69
CA LEU A 226 7.44 8.66 11.18
C LEU A 226 8.63 8.62 10.21
N ASN A 227 9.21 7.43 10.06
CA ASN A 227 10.29 7.16 9.11
C ASN A 227 9.84 6.15 8.05
N ILE A 228 10.49 6.20 6.88
CA ILE A 228 10.29 5.20 5.82
C ILE A 228 10.59 3.80 6.36
N PRO A 229 9.73 2.79 6.10
CA PRO A 229 9.87 1.46 6.67
C PRO A 229 11.08 0.72 6.16
N ILE A 230 11.67 -0.15 7.00
CA ILE A 230 12.83 -0.98 6.64
C ILE A 230 12.54 -1.90 5.43
N ASN A 231 11.30 -2.38 5.26
CA ASN A 231 10.93 -3.21 4.12
C ASN A 231 11.12 -2.49 2.78
N TYR A 232 10.89 -1.18 2.74
CA TYR A 232 11.16 -0.37 1.56
C TYR A 232 12.66 -0.31 1.25
N PHE A 233 13.51 -0.07 2.24
CA PHE A 233 14.96 -0.03 2.04
C PHE A 233 15.54 -1.40 1.64
N ASN A 234 15.02 -2.49 2.18
CA ASN A 234 15.38 -3.84 1.78
C ASN A 234 15.03 -4.08 0.30
N PHE A 235 13.84 -3.67 -0.13
CA PHE A 235 13.43 -3.75 -1.53
C PHE A 235 14.33 -2.89 -2.43
N LYS A 236 14.54 -1.61 -2.08
CA LYS A 236 15.43 -0.70 -2.82
C LYS A 236 16.80 -1.34 -3.03
N LYS A 237 17.44 -1.82 -1.96
CA LYS A 237 18.74 -2.48 -2.04
C LYS A 237 18.73 -3.66 -3.02
N LEU A 238 17.71 -4.54 -2.92
CA LEU A 238 17.59 -5.69 -3.82
C LEU A 238 17.46 -5.30 -5.30
N ILE A 239 16.72 -4.24 -5.60
CA ILE A 239 16.54 -3.77 -6.98
C ILE A 239 17.83 -3.12 -7.51
N LEU A 240 18.50 -2.29 -6.71
CA LEU A 240 19.76 -1.67 -7.13
C LEU A 240 20.86 -2.74 -7.33
N ASP A 241 20.97 -3.71 -6.45
CA ASP A 241 21.88 -4.87 -6.60
C ASP A 241 21.56 -5.70 -7.86
N TYR A 242 20.28 -5.82 -8.22
CA TYR A 242 19.86 -6.51 -9.45
C TYR A 242 20.26 -5.75 -10.71
N LEU A 243 20.11 -4.42 -10.70
CA LEU A 243 20.41 -3.55 -11.84
C LEU A 243 21.91 -3.26 -12.03
N SER A 244 22.75 -3.52 -11.01
CA SER A 244 24.20 -3.36 -11.06
C SER A 244 24.92 -4.53 -11.70
N ARG A 245 24.23 -5.64 -11.99
CA ARG A 245 24.76 -6.86 -12.63
C ARG A 245 24.63 -6.82 -14.13
#